data_37a1adc3b8c2db4aeab08ea0e39542ef
#
_entry.id   37a1adc3b8c2db4aeab08ea0e39542ef
#
_cell.length_a   1.000
_cell.length_b   1.000
_cell.length_c   1.000
_cell.angle_alpha   90.00
_cell.angle_beta   90.00
_cell.angle_gamma   90.00
#
_symmetry.space_group_name_H-M   'P 1'
#
loop_
_entity.id
_entity.type
_entity.pdbx_description
1 polymer ?
#
loop_
_entity_poly.entity_id
_entity_poly.type
_entity_poly.pdbx_seq_one_letter_code
_entity_poly.pdbx_strand_id
1 'polypeptide(L)'
;MYSPLESVFQSVDGPAWSAGAELASILLFARANTLWRARGMQTTPLAMLLIRSLVALFALCGVTWAMGYSLPGFGSWNVLEGLTVWLGMFGGLGLLLFATSLSQLPSRLVFFGGSVHLFFGAMIGYFVLGENLGVMRTLVTLTLLLAQVVLWWKDRETWMALKRVQRWIPFFIGFIWGTYYPIIGMVQQEHGVWNTLLLTEYGVFITLAVAFLTQVQRQWKGLKSRENIQSMGEQALLSIMGQGLSALCISWGGVLLHSILTNFSTVINVSAFRLRFGERIDWRYMGFFLAYGALMIVLIYFD
;
A
#
# COMPACT_ATOMS: atom_id res chain seq x y z
N MET A 1 28.25 4.17 4.42
CA MET A 1 28.68 3.06 5.29
C MET A 1 27.42 2.49 5.88
N TYR A 2 27.03 1.28 5.50
CA TYR A 2 25.80 0.63 5.99
C TYR A 2 25.93 0.27 7.47
N SER A 3 24.84 0.31 8.22
CA SER A 3 24.85 -0.12 9.62
C SER A 3 25.04 -1.66 9.70
N PRO A 4 25.58 -2.22 10.82
CA PRO A 4 25.69 -3.66 11.00
C PRO A 4 24.36 -4.41 10.85
N LEU A 5 23.25 -3.77 11.17
CA LEU A 5 21.90 -4.34 10.99
C LEU A 5 21.48 -4.35 9.51
N GLU A 6 21.84 -3.33 8.73
CA GLU A 6 21.58 -3.34 7.28
C GLU A 6 22.35 -4.43 6.55
N SER A 7 23.58 -4.72 6.96
CA SER A 7 24.35 -5.83 6.37
C SER A 7 23.68 -7.19 6.62
N VAL A 8 23.00 -7.36 7.75
CA VAL A 8 22.20 -8.57 8.02
C VAL A 8 20.99 -8.64 7.07
N PHE A 9 20.29 -7.52 6.83
CA PHE A 9 19.18 -7.49 5.88
C PHE A 9 19.61 -7.68 4.42
N GLN A 10 20.81 -7.22 4.05
CA GLN A 10 21.37 -7.43 2.71
C GLN A 10 21.91 -8.86 2.48
N SER A 11 22.28 -9.57 3.55
CA SER A 11 22.70 -10.98 3.44
C SER A 11 21.53 -11.96 3.27
N VAL A 12 20.28 -11.47 3.38
CA VAL A 12 19.04 -12.25 3.26
C VAL A 12 18.42 -12.03 1.86
N ASP A 13 19.25 -12.12 0.81
CA ASP A 13 18.79 -11.98 -0.55
C ASP A 13 18.12 -13.27 -1.05
N GLY A 14 16.92 -13.13 -1.57
CA GLY A 14 16.27 -14.20 -2.29
C GLY A 14 14.75 -13.98 -2.49
N PRO A 15 14.21 -14.49 -3.60
CA PRO A 15 12.79 -14.36 -3.94
C PRO A 15 11.85 -14.87 -2.84
N ALA A 16 12.26 -15.90 -2.09
CA ALA A 16 11.47 -16.49 -1.01
C ALA A 16 11.29 -15.53 0.17
N TRP A 17 12.32 -14.79 0.56
CA TRP A 17 12.26 -13.80 1.64
C TRP A 17 11.44 -12.58 1.23
N SER A 18 11.62 -12.12 -0.02
CA SER A 18 10.80 -11.05 -0.59
C SER A 18 9.32 -11.41 -0.60
N ALA A 19 8.99 -12.63 -1.05
CA ALA A 19 7.62 -13.13 -1.06
C ALA A 19 7.06 -13.27 0.36
N GLY A 20 7.85 -13.77 1.31
CA GLY A 20 7.46 -13.88 2.72
C GLY A 20 7.17 -12.52 3.34
N ALA A 21 8.03 -11.52 3.09
CA ALA A 21 7.84 -10.16 3.57
C ALA A 21 6.54 -9.55 3.00
N GLU A 22 6.29 -9.70 1.70
CA GLU A 22 5.08 -9.16 1.08
C GLU A 22 3.80 -9.85 1.58
N LEU A 23 3.81 -11.18 1.70
CA LEU A 23 2.65 -11.91 2.25
C LEU A 23 2.34 -11.48 3.69
N ALA A 24 3.35 -11.31 4.52
CA ALA A 24 3.18 -10.79 5.88
C ALA A 24 2.63 -9.35 5.85
N SER A 25 3.16 -8.49 4.98
CA SER A 25 2.65 -7.13 4.75
C SER A 25 1.16 -7.13 4.39
N ILE A 26 0.75 -7.97 3.44
CA ILE A 26 -0.63 -8.09 2.99
C ILE A 26 -1.57 -8.47 4.14
N LEU A 27 -1.17 -9.41 5.01
CA LEU A 27 -1.96 -9.79 6.19
C LEU A 27 -2.11 -8.65 7.19
N LEU A 28 -1.02 -7.91 7.44
CA LEU A 28 -1.05 -6.73 8.31
C LEU A 28 -1.97 -5.64 7.74
N PHE A 29 -1.87 -5.36 6.45
CA PHE A 29 -2.76 -4.41 5.78
C PHE A 29 -4.21 -4.87 5.76
N ALA A 30 -4.49 -6.16 5.58
CA ALA A 30 -5.86 -6.67 5.63
C ALA A 30 -6.50 -6.42 7.01
N ARG A 31 -5.76 -6.64 8.09
CA ARG A 31 -6.20 -6.30 9.44
C ARG A 31 -6.37 -4.79 9.62
N ALA A 32 -5.39 -3.98 9.20
CA ALA A 32 -5.47 -2.54 9.24
C ALA A 32 -6.69 -2.00 8.47
N ASN A 33 -6.95 -2.50 7.26
CA ASN A 33 -8.07 -2.09 6.43
C ASN A 33 -9.43 -2.44 7.04
N THR A 34 -9.54 -3.59 7.72
CA THR A 34 -10.78 -3.92 8.46
C THR A 34 -11.03 -2.98 9.63
N LEU A 35 -9.98 -2.50 10.30
CA LEU A 35 -10.10 -1.47 11.35
C LEU A 35 -10.53 -0.13 10.75
N TRP A 36 -9.99 0.24 9.59
CA TRP A 36 -10.39 1.44 8.85
C TRP A 36 -11.88 1.45 8.54
N ARG A 37 -12.39 0.37 7.98
CA ARG A 37 -13.82 0.28 7.67
C ARG A 37 -14.67 0.33 8.92
N ALA A 38 -14.32 -0.45 9.94
CA ALA A 38 -15.09 -0.53 11.19
C ALA A 38 -15.20 0.82 11.90
N ARG A 39 -14.14 1.62 11.88
CA ARG A 39 -14.07 2.90 12.57
C ARG A 39 -14.30 4.10 11.66
N GLY A 40 -13.94 4.01 10.39
CA GLY A 40 -14.22 5.06 9.39
C GLY A 40 -15.71 5.34 9.21
N MET A 41 -16.59 4.38 9.55
CA MET A 41 -18.04 4.60 9.62
C MET A 41 -18.47 5.38 10.87
N GLN A 42 -17.64 5.42 11.93
CA GLN A 42 -17.93 6.09 13.21
C GLN A 42 -17.16 7.40 13.37
N THR A 43 -16.00 7.50 12.71
CA THR A 43 -15.12 8.68 12.75
C THR A 43 -14.84 9.14 11.32
N THR A 44 -14.30 10.34 11.19
CA THR A 44 -13.89 10.82 9.88
C THR A 44 -12.57 10.15 9.48
N PRO A 45 -12.47 9.59 8.25
CA PRO A 45 -11.26 8.92 7.77
C PRO A 45 -10.00 9.76 7.89
N LEU A 46 -10.12 11.07 7.70
CA LEU A 46 -9.00 11.99 7.71
C LEU A 46 -8.33 12.12 9.09
N ALA A 47 -9.12 12.17 10.18
CA ALA A 47 -8.57 12.22 11.53
C ALA A 47 -7.79 10.93 11.89
N MET A 48 -8.34 9.77 11.48
CA MET A 48 -7.66 8.48 11.64
C MET A 48 -6.32 8.47 10.90
N LEU A 49 -6.31 8.96 9.65
CA LEU A 49 -5.11 9.02 8.82
C LEU A 49 -4.04 9.92 9.42
N LEU A 50 -4.44 11.09 9.93
CA LEU A 50 -3.49 12.02 10.54
C LEU A 50 -2.81 11.41 11.77
N ILE A 51 -3.59 10.75 12.66
CA ILE A 51 -3.03 10.05 13.82
C ILE A 51 -2.12 8.90 13.37
N ARG A 52 -2.56 8.11 12.39
CA ARG A 52 -1.73 7.05 11.80
C ARG A 52 -0.40 7.62 11.31
N SER A 53 -0.42 8.72 10.58
CA SER A 53 0.80 9.33 10.03
C SER A 53 1.71 9.88 11.13
N LEU A 54 1.16 10.50 12.18
CA LEU A 54 1.94 10.93 13.33
C LEU A 54 2.64 9.75 14.03
N VAL A 55 1.90 8.66 14.30
CA VAL A 55 2.49 7.46 14.91
C VAL A 55 3.56 6.86 14.00
N ALA A 56 3.32 6.85 12.68
CA ALA A 56 4.28 6.40 11.68
C ALA A 56 5.56 7.22 11.70
N LEU A 57 5.46 8.54 11.72
CA LEU A 57 6.63 9.43 11.78
C LEU A 57 7.47 9.15 13.02
N PHE A 58 6.86 9.08 14.21
CA PHE A 58 7.59 8.79 15.45
C PHE A 58 8.26 7.41 15.40
N ALA A 59 7.56 6.38 14.94
CA ALA A 59 8.11 5.04 14.82
C ALA A 59 9.27 4.99 13.81
N LEU A 60 9.11 5.60 12.63
CA LEU A 60 10.15 5.63 11.60
C LEU A 60 11.34 6.48 12.02
N CYS A 61 11.15 7.61 12.71
CA CYS A 61 12.26 8.35 13.30
C CYS A 61 13.07 7.48 14.27
N GLY A 62 12.38 6.74 15.14
CA GLY A 62 13.04 5.81 16.07
C GLY A 62 13.82 4.70 15.36
N VAL A 63 13.22 4.07 14.33
CA VAL A 63 13.87 3.02 13.54
C VAL A 63 15.07 3.58 12.76
N THR A 64 14.90 4.71 12.07
CA THR A 64 15.94 5.37 11.28
C THR A 64 17.14 5.74 12.17
N TRP A 65 16.87 6.30 13.36
CA TRP A 65 17.90 6.60 14.34
C TRP A 65 18.59 5.34 14.86
N ALA A 66 17.85 4.28 15.20
CA ALA A 66 18.40 3.01 15.67
C ALA A 66 19.26 2.31 14.62
N MET A 67 18.95 2.54 13.32
CA MET A 67 19.77 2.06 12.19
C MET A 67 21.03 2.91 11.94
N GLY A 68 21.25 3.96 12.71
CA GLY A 68 22.44 4.82 12.62
C GLY A 68 22.36 5.90 11.53
N TYR A 69 21.20 6.13 10.94
CA TYR A 69 21.01 7.24 10.00
C TYR A 69 20.82 8.57 10.75
N SER A 70 21.36 9.64 10.18
CA SER A 70 21.02 11.00 10.62
C SER A 70 19.58 11.31 10.22
N LEU A 71 18.77 11.78 11.19
CA LEU A 71 17.40 12.21 10.87
C LEU A 71 17.46 13.41 9.92
N PRO A 72 16.77 13.35 8.76
CA PRO A 72 16.74 14.49 7.84
C PRO A 72 16.01 15.67 8.50
N GLY A 73 16.70 16.80 8.60
CA GLY A 73 16.13 18.05 9.14
C GLY A 73 15.08 18.64 8.20
N PHE A 74 13.99 19.18 8.77
CA PHE A 74 13.01 19.93 7.98
C PHE A 74 13.69 21.15 7.31
N GLY A 75 13.63 21.22 5.98
CA GLY A 75 14.13 22.35 5.21
C GLY A 75 15.59 22.26 4.76
N SER A 76 16.32 21.21 5.10
CA SER A 76 17.69 20.94 4.61
C SER A 76 17.78 19.82 3.58
N TRP A 77 16.66 19.52 2.90
CA TRP A 77 16.58 18.42 1.95
C TRP A 77 17.35 18.74 0.67
N ASN A 78 18.13 17.77 0.21
CA ASN A 78 18.64 17.78 -1.15
C ASN A 78 17.51 17.55 -2.18
N VAL A 79 17.81 17.66 -3.47
CA VAL A 79 16.79 17.52 -4.53
C VAL A 79 16.07 16.18 -4.48
N LEU A 80 16.80 15.09 -4.26
CA LEU A 80 16.21 13.74 -4.23
C LEU A 80 15.34 13.51 -2.99
N GLU A 81 15.78 14.00 -1.83
CA GLU A 81 14.98 13.98 -0.59
C GLU A 81 13.70 14.82 -0.76
N GLY A 82 13.80 16.01 -1.35
CA GLY A 82 12.64 16.85 -1.66
C GLY A 82 11.66 16.17 -2.61
N LEU A 83 12.14 15.50 -3.66
CA LEU A 83 11.32 14.69 -4.57
C LEU A 83 10.66 13.52 -3.83
N THR A 84 11.37 12.89 -2.90
CA THR A 84 10.83 11.78 -2.09
C THR A 84 9.70 12.25 -1.19
N VAL A 85 9.84 13.40 -0.54
CA VAL A 85 8.76 14.02 0.23
C VAL A 85 7.57 14.40 -0.66
N TRP A 86 7.81 14.95 -1.84
CA TRP A 86 6.75 15.27 -2.80
C TRP A 86 6.01 14.00 -3.26
N LEU A 87 6.74 12.92 -3.52
CA LEU A 87 6.16 11.61 -3.82
C LEU A 87 5.31 11.11 -2.64
N GLY A 88 5.78 11.30 -1.41
CA GLY A 88 5.00 11.03 -0.19
C GLY A 88 3.70 11.84 -0.12
N MET A 89 3.70 13.10 -0.54
CA MET A 89 2.48 13.90 -0.64
C MET A 89 1.48 13.30 -1.63
N PHE A 90 1.95 12.82 -2.76
CA PHE A 90 1.13 12.12 -3.75
C PHE A 90 0.57 10.80 -3.18
N GLY A 91 1.40 10.01 -2.48
CA GLY A 91 0.98 8.82 -1.74
C GLY A 91 -0.06 9.12 -0.66
N GLY A 92 0.07 10.24 0.05
CA GLY A 92 -0.89 10.73 1.04
C GLY A 92 -2.27 11.03 0.45
N LEU A 93 -2.31 11.59 -0.76
CA LEU A 93 -3.56 11.75 -1.51
C LEU A 93 -4.18 10.40 -1.85
N GLY A 94 -3.39 9.43 -2.33
CA GLY A 94 -3.85 8.07 -2.61
C GLY A 94 -4.44 7.40 -1.37
N LEU A 95 -3.78 7.55 -0.22
CA LEU A 95 -4.22 7.01 1.06
C LEU A 95 -5.54 7.65 1.53
N LEU A 96 -5.69 8.97 1.37
CA LEU A 96 -6.94 9.68 1.69
C LEU A 96 -8.10 9.22 0.81
N LEU A 97 -7.87 9.09 -0.49
CA LEU A 97 -8.87 8.59 -1.44
C LEU A 97 -9.26 7.14 -1.11
N PHE A 98 -8.30 6.30 -0.79
CA PHE A 98 -8.52 4.91 -0.42
C PHE A 98 -9.37 4.78 0.84
N ALA A 99 -9.00 5.45 1.92
CA ALA A 99 -9.73 5.41 3.17
C ALA A 99 -11.16 5.93 3.04
N THR A 100 -11.33 7.03 2.30
CA THR A 100 -12.66 7.59 2.02
C THR A 100 -13.49 6.61 1.18
N SER A 101 -12.88 5.98 0.19
CA SER A 101 -13.56 4.99 -0.64
C SER A 101 -13.99 3.75 0.15
N LEU A 102 -13.13 3.22 1.01
CA LEU A 102 -13.45 2.09 1.88
C LEU A 102 -14.63 2.38 2.81
N SER A 103 -14.82 3.65 3.22
CA SER A 103 -15.96 4.03 4.07
C SER A 103 -17.27 4.20 3.30
N GLN A 104 -17.23 4.43 1.98
CA GLN A 104 -18.37 4.81 1.17
C GLN A 104 -18.79 3.80 0.10
N LEU A 105 -17.84 2.97 -0.37
CA LEU A 105 -18.04 2.04 -1.48
C LEU A 105 -17.94 0.59 -1.01
N PRO A 106 -18.55 -0.36 -1.75
CA PRO A 106 -18.31 -1.77 -1.53
C PRO A 106 -16.80 -2.10 -1.63
N SER A 107 -16.27 -2.84 -0.65
CA SER A 107 -14.83 -3.11 -0.55
C SER A 107 -14.27 -3.74 -1.81
N ARG A 108 -15.02 -4.68 -2.42
CA ARG A 108 -14.62 -5.34 -3.67
C ARG A 108 -14.31 -4.36 -4.79
N LEU A 109 -15.11 -3.28 -4.94
CA LEU A 109 -14.87 -2.28 -5.99
C LEU A 109 -13.61 -1.45 -5.71
N VAL A 110 -13.35 -1.15 -4.44
CA VAL A 110 -12.15 -0.39 -4.04
C VAL A 110 -10.89 -1.21 -4.29
N PHE A 111 -10.88 -2.47 -3.87
CA PHE A 111 -9.71 -3.34 -4.04
C PHE A 111 -9.49 -3.75 -5.49
N PHE A 112 -10.55 -4.07 -6.26
CA PHE A 112 -10.41 -4.38 -7.68
C PHE A 112 -9.97 -3.19 -8.51
N GLY A 113 -10.53 -2.00 -8.26
CA GLY A 113 -10.06 -0.79 -8.93
C GLY A 113 -8.62 -0.44 -8.52
N GLY A 114 -8.31 -0.60 -7.22
CA GLY A 114 -6.96 -0.40 -6.71
C GLY A 114 -5.93 -1.34 -7.34
N SER A 115 -6.31 -2.57 -7.70
CA SER A 115 -5.40 -3.56 -8.32
C SER A 115 -4.86 -3.17 -9.70
N VAL A 116 -5.39 -2.10 -10.30
CA VAL A 116 -4.82 -1.47 -11.52
C VAL A 116 -3.36 -1.02 -11.30
N HIS A 117 -2.92 -0.88 -10.04
CA HIS A 117 -1.52 -0.58 -9.72
C HIS A 117 -0.53 -1.57 -10.36
N LEU A 118 -0.92 -2.84 -10.56
CA LEU A 118 -0.10 -3.82 -11.26
C LEU A 118 0.27 -3.37 -12.67
N PHE A 119 -0.69 -2.83 -13.41
CA PHE A 119 -0.43 -2.36 -14.77
C PHE A 119 0.62 -1.25 -14.79
N PHE A 120 0.44 -0.23 -13.96
CA PHE A 120 1.39 0.88 -13.88
C PHE A 120 2.74 0.44 -13.30
N GLY A 121 2.73 -0.39 -12.24
CA GLY A 121 3.95 -0.92 -11.64
C GLY A 121 4.76 -1.76 -12.61
N ALA A 122 4.11 -2.66 -13.35
CA ALA A 122 4.77 -3.48 -14.36
C ALA A 122 5.32 -2.64 -15.55
N MET A 123 4.54 -1.65 -16.02
CA MET A 123 5.01 -0.74 -17.06
C MET A 123 6.26 0.02 -16.63
N ILE A 124 6.24 0.62 -15.45
CA ILE A 124 7.39 1.41 -14.98
C ILE A 124 8.56 0.48 -14.67
N GLY A 125 8.34 -0.67 -14.01
CA GLY A 125 9.37 -1.67 -13.74
C GLY A 125 10.10 -2.08 -15.02
N TYR A 126 9.34 -2.42 -16.07
CA TYR A 126 9.93 -2.84 -17.33
C TYR A 126 10.57 -1.69 -18.14
N PHE A 127 9.81 -0.60 -18.43
CA PHE A 127 10.27 0.45 -19.35
C PHE A 127 11.20 1.47 -18.71
N VAL A 128 11.07 1.71 -17.40
CA VAL A 128 11.85 2.76 -16.72
C VAL A 128 13.00 2.16 -15.90
N LEU A 129 12.72 1.06 -15.17
CA LEU A 129 13.72 0.44 -14.29
C LEU A 129 14.53 -0.64 -15.01
N GLY A 130 14.13 -1.07 -16.21
CA GLY A 130 14.79 -2.12 -16.97
C GLY A 130 14.69 -3.50 -16.31
N GLU A 131 13.70 -3.73 -15.42
CA GLU A 131 13.49 -5.03 -14.79
C GLU A 131 13.17 -6.09 -15.84
N ASN A 132 13.92 -7.18 -15.84
CA ASN A 132 13.67 -8.29 -16.77
C ASN A 132 12.45 -9.08 -16.29
N LEU A 133 11.38 -9.02 -17.08
CA LEU A 133 10.16 -9.73 -16.76
C LEU A 133 10.29 -11.25 -16.90
N GLY A 134 11.19 -11.73 -17.78
CA GLY A 134 11.16 -13.13 -18.19
C GLY A 134 9.81 -13.54 -18.80
N VAL A 135 9.75 -14.69 -19.41
CA VAL A 135 8.51 -15.18 -20.07
C VAL A 135 7.42 -15.47 -19.03
N MET A 136 7.79 -16.11 -17.92
CA MET A 136 6.84 -16.52 -16.87
C MET A 136 6.20 -15.32 -16.17
N ARG A 137 6.99 -14.35 -15.73
CA ARG A 137 6.47 -13.12 -15.07
C ARG A 137 5.58 -12.32 -16.01
N THR A 138 5.90 -12.29 -17.31
CA THR A 138 5.06 -11.64 -18.34
C THR A 138 3.71 -12.35 -18.46
N LEU A 139 3.70 -13.67 -18.62
CA LEU A 139 2.46 -14.45 -18.71
C LEU A 139 1.58 -14.28 -17.49
N VAL A 140 2.19 -14.30 -16.32
CA VAL A 140 1.53 -14.09 -15.03
C VAL A 140 0.88 -12.70 -14.98
N THR A 141 1.64 -11.66 -15.29
CA THR A 141 1.14 -10.28 -15.30
C THR A 141 -0.03 -10.12 -16.26
N LEU A 142 0.10 -10.64 -17.49
CA LEU A 142 -0.97 -10.59 -18.49
C LEU A 142 -2.22 -11.34 -18.03
N THR A 143 -2.06 -12.51 -17.42
CA THR A 143 -3.18 -13.30 -16.89
C THR A 143 -3.91 -12.56 -15.74
N LEU A 144 -3.16 -11.90 -14.84
CA LEU A 144 -3.75 -11.08 -13.78
C LEU A 144 -4.52 -9.87 -14.35
N LEU A 145 -3.93 -9.18 -15.32
CA LEU A 145 -4.60 -8.06 -15.95
C LEU A 145 -5.89 -8.49 -16.65
N LEU A 146 -5.86 -9.62 -17.37
CA LEU A 146 -7.04 -10.20 -18.00
C LEU A 146 -8.11 -10.56 -16.95
N ALA A 147 -7.70 -11.18 -15.85
CA ALA A 147 -8.61 -11.50 -14.76
C ALA A 147 -9.28 -10.25 -14.17
N GLN A 148 -8.52 -9.16 -14.00
CA GLN A 148 -9.07 -7.87 -13.53
C GLN A 148 -10.11 -7.32 -14.49
N VAL A 149 -9.86 -7.38 -15.79
CA VAL A 149 -10.83 -6.96 -16.83
C VAL A 149 -12.11 -7.79 -16.74
N VAL A 150 -11.99 -9.12 -16.60
CA VAL A 150 -13.15 -10.03 -16.48
C VAL A 150 -13.95 -9.71 -15.22
N LEU A 151 -13.28 -9.47 -14.09
CA LEU A 151 -13.93 -9.11 -12.82
C LEU A 151 -14.65 -7.76 -12.92
N TRP A 152 -13.99 -6.77 -13.50
CA TRP A 152 -14.61 -5.48 -13.76
C TRP A 152 -15.85 -5.61 -14.66
N TRP A 153 -15.76 -6.40 -15.72
CA TRP A 153 -16.89 -6.65 -16.61
C TRP A 153 -18.10 -7.29 -15.89
N LYS A 154 -17.85 -8.23 -15.01
CA LYS A 154 -18.90 -8.89 -14.22
C LYS A 154 -19.57 -7.96 -13.20
N ASP A 155 -18.81 -7.08 -12.58
CA ASP A 155 -19.31 -6.09 -11.61
C ASP A 155 -19.77 -4.78 -12.29
N ARG A 156 -19.82 -4.72 -13.62
CA ARG A 156 -20.12 -3.51 -14.38
C ARG A 156 -21.42 -2.82 -13.95
N GLU A 157 -22.45 -3.58 -13.60
CA GLU A 157 -23.73 -3.02 -13.16
C GLU A 157 -23.59 -2.28 -11.83
N THR A 158 -22.87 -2.87 -10.89
CA THR A 158 -22.55 -2.22 -9.62
C THR A 158 -21.70 -0.96 -9.85
N TRP A 159 -20.72 -1.00 -10.76
CA TRP A 159 -19.94 0.16 -11.17
C TRP A 159 -20.80 1.24 -11.80
N MET A 160 -21.68 0.87 -12.70
CA MET A 160 -22.55 1.82 -13.40
C MET A 160 -23.60 2.47 -12.49
N ALA A 161 -23.97 1.82 -11.38
CA ALA A 161 -24.83 2.38 -10.36
C ALA A 161 -24.16 3.48 -9.50
N LEU A 162 -22.81 3.54 -9.48
CA LEU A 162 -22.08 4.59 -8.76
C LEU A 162 -22.18 5.95 -9.46
N LYS A 163 -22.05 7.04 -8.70
CA LYS A 163 -21.87 8.38 -9.26
C LYS A 163 -20.63 8.45 -10.13
N ARG A 164 -20.65 9.24 -11.21
CA ARG A 164 -19.55 9.32 -12.19
C ARG A 164 -18.16 9.50 -11.54
N VAL A 165 -18.04 10.39 -10.58
CA VAL A 165 -16.77 10.63 -9.87
C VAL A 165 -16.33 9.39 -9.07
N GLN A 166 -17.26 8.73 -8.36
CA GLN A 166 -16.95 7.56 -7.54
C GLN A 166 -16.42 6.37 -8.36
N ARG A 167 -16.80 6.26 -9.64
CA ARG A 167 -16.31 5.20 -10.53
C ARG A 167 -14.80 5.29 -10.80
N TRP A 168 -14.28 6.51 -10.87
CA TRP A 168 -12.87 6.73 -11.22
C TRP A 168 -11.93 6.70 -10.02
N ILE A 169 -12.43 6.93 -8.80
CA ILE A 169 -11.58 6.99 -7.60
C ILE A 169 -10.73 5.73 -7.40
N PRO A 170 -11.27 4.48 -7.47
CA PRO A 170 -10.46 3.28 -7.29
C PRO A 170 -9.37 3.11 -8.36
N PHE A 171 -9.63 3.48 -9.61
CA PHE A 171 -8.62 3.47 -10.67
C PHE A 171 -7.54 4.50 -10.42
N PHE A 172 -7.92 5.69 -9.93
CA PHE A 172 -6.96 6.74 -9.60
C PHE A 172 -6.07 6.35 -8.42
N ILE A 173 -6.62 5.64 -7.44
CA ILE A 173 -5.83 5.02 -6.36
C ILE A 173 -4.81 4.03 -6.93
N GLY A 174 -5.25 3.15 -7.84
CA GLY A 174 -4.37 2.20 -8.52
C GLY A 174 -3.26 2.88 -9.33
N PHE A 175 -3.57 3.98 -10.01
CA PHE A 175 -2.58 4.81 -10.70
C PHE A 175 -1.56 5.40 -9.73
N ILE A 176 -2.02 6.03 -8.64
CA ILE A 176 -1.12 6.62 -7.63
C ILE A 176 -0.17 5.56 -7.09
N TRP A 177 -0.67 4.42 -6.65
CA TRP A 177 0.18 3.38 -6.06
C TRP A 177 1.06 2.67 -7.08
N GLY A 178 0.56 2.45 -8.30
CA GLY A 178 1.32 1.87 -9.39
C GLY A 178 2.49 2.74 -9.85
N THR A 179 2.42 4.04 -9.66
CA THR A 179 3.53 4.98 -9.93
C THR A 179 4.41 5.22 -8.70
N TYR A 180 3.82 5.22 -7.53
CA TYR A 180 4.49 5.47 -6.25
C TYR A 180 5.53 4.40 -5.90
N TYR A 181 5.17 3.11 -5.93
CA TYR A 181 6.07 2.04 -5.52
C TYR A 181 7.33 1.89 -6.39
N PRO A 182 7.26 1.97 -7.73
CA PRO A 182 8.47 1.97 -8.55
C PRO A 182 9.45 3.08 -8.22
N ILE A 183 8.94 4.31 -8.02
CA ILE A 183 9.79 5.45 -7.72
C ILE A 183 10.41 5.32 -6.31
N ILE A 184 9.66 4.79 -5.34
CA ILE A 184 10.23 4.44 -4.03
C ILE A 184 11.36 3.43 -4.18
N GLY A 185 11.20 2.38 -5.01
CA GLY A 185 12.25 1.40 -5.25
C GLY A 185 13.55 2.03 -5.74
N MET A 186 13.47 3.03 -6.65
CA MET A 186 14.64 3.78 -7.11
C MET A 186 15.31 4.56 -5.95
N VAL A 187 14.52 5.27 -5.17
CA VAL A 187 15.03 6.11 -4.07
C VAL A 187 15.65 5.25 -2.96
N GLN A 188 15.11 4.05 -2.72
CA GLN A 188 15.63 3.12 -1.72
C GLN A 188 17.06 2.66 -2.02
N GLN A 189 17.42 2.55 -3.30
CA GLN A 189 18.78 2.17 -3.71
C GLN A 189 19.83 3.21 -3.29
N GLU A 190 19.45 4.49 -3.21
CA GLU A 190 20.37 5.57 -2.85
C GLU A 190 20.30 5.94 -1.37
N HIS A 191 19.11 5.98 -0.78
CA HIS A 191 18.89 6.46 0.60
C HIS A 191 18.68 5.36 1.64
N GLY A 192 18.61 4.10 1.20
CA GLY A 192 18.22 2.98 2.07
C GLY A 192 16.71 2.96 2.35
N VAL A 193 16.23 1.79 2.81
CA VAL A 193 14.80 1.53 3.01
C VAL A 193 14.18 2.46 4.04
N TRP A 194 14.78 2.57 5.21
CA TRP A 194 14.19 3.27 6.36
C TRP A 194 14.17 4.78 6.19
N ASN A 195 15.23 5.34 5.62
CA ASN A 195 15.28 6.77 5.35
C ASN A 195 14.27 7.17 4.26
N THR A 196 14.12 6.35 3.22
CA THR A 196 13.11 6.55 2.18
C THR A 196 11.70 6.50 2.75
N LEU A 197 11.39 5.53 3.63
CA LEU A 197 10.10 5.45 4.30
C LEU A 197 9.82 6.67 5.18
N LEU A 198 10.82 7.16 5.90
CA LEU A 198 10.68 8.36 6.73
C LEU A 198 10.38 9.60 5.88
N LEU A 199 11.14 9.83 4.80
CA LEU A 199 10.93 10.95 3.89
C LEU A 199 9.56 10.91 3.21
N THR A 200 9.13 9.72 2.77
CA THR A 200 7.79 9.57 2.19
C THR A 200 6.69 9.82 3.22
N GLU A 201 6.87 9.38 4.47
CA GLU A 201 5.88 9.64 5.52
C GLU A 201 5.80 11.10 5.91
N TYR A 202 6.89 11.88 5.81
CA TYR A 202 6.81 13.36 5.92
C TYR A 202 5.85 13.94 4.88
N GLY A 203 5.95 13.51 3.63
CA GLY A 203 5.05 13.94 2.56
C GLY A 203 3.59 13.54 2.82
N VAL A 204 3.36 12.31 3.23
CA VAL A 204 2.03 11.81 3.63
C VAL A 204 1.45 12.69 4.73
N PHE A 205 2.24 12.95 5.79
CA PHE A 205 1.81 13.77 6.90
C PHE A 205 1.45 15.20 6.48
N ILE A 206 2.27 15.84 5.64
CA ILE A 206 1.99 17.20 5.12
C ILE A 206 0.63 17.23 4.41
N THR A 207 0.39 16.26 3.50
CA THR A 207 -0.90 16.20 2.77
C THR A 207 -2.09 16.04 3.71
N LEU A 208 -1.97 15.14 4.68
CA LEU A 208 -3.05 14.87 5.63
C LEU A 208 -3.27 16.03 6.60
N ALA A 209 -2.19 16.71 7.03
CA ALA A 209 -2.29 17.88 7.89
C ALA A 209 -2.96 19.05 7.16
N VAL A 210 -2.58 19.34 5.92
CA VAL A 210 -3.23 20.37 5.10
C VAL A 210 -4.71 20.05 4.89
N ALA A 211 -5.03 18.80 4.54
CA ALA A 211 -6.43 18.37 4.37
C ALA A 211 -7.21 18.47 5.71
N PHE A 212 -6.59 18.16 6.83
CA PHE A 212 -7.21 18.26 8.16
C PHE A 212 -7.48 19.72 8.55
N LEU A 213 -6.54 20.62 8.31
CA LEU A 213 -6.68 22.04 8.61
C LEU A 213 -7.87 22.67 7.87
N THR A 214 -8.21 22.19 6.67
CA THR A 214 -9.38 22.66 5.92
C THR A 214 -10.72 22.16 6.49
N GLN A 215 -10.71 21.21 7.42
CA GLN A 215 -11.91 20.53 7.93
C GLN A 215 -11.95 20.37 9.47
N VAL A 216 -11.11 21.08 10.22
CA VAL A 216 -10.88 20.90 11.68
C VAL A 216 -12.17 20.78 12.50
N GLN A 217 -13.12 21.68 12.29
CA GLN A 217 -14.32 21.73 13.11
C GLN A 217 -15.20 20.46 12.98
N ARG A 218 -15.18 19.82 11.81
CA ARG A 218 -15.98 18.64 11.51
C ARG A 218 -15.35 17.34 12.02
N GLN A 219 -14.01 17.34 12.09
CA GLN A 219 -13.20 16.15 12.33
C GLN A 219 -12.92 15.87 13.81
N TRP A 220 -12.91 16.92 14.64
CA TRP A 220 -12.51 16.84 16.04
C TRP A 220 -13.45 16.05 16.96
N LYS A 221 -14.75 16.00 16.61
CA LYS A 221 -15.77 15.32 17.42
C LYS A 221 -15.59 13.79 17.51
N GLY A 222 -15.01 13.16 16.48
CA GLY A 222 -14.81 11.71 16.42
C GLY A 222 -13.62 11.18 17.21
N LEU A 223 -12.70 12.07 17.64
CA LEU A 223 -11.44 11.69 18.31
C LEU A 223 -11.57 11.47 19.83
N LYS A 224 -12.71 11.78 20.45
CA LYS A 224 -12.86 11.81 21.91
C LYS A 224 -13.01 10.43 22.56
N SER A 225 -13.21 9.35 21.83
CA SER A 225 -13.38 8.01 22.40
C SER A 225 -12.04 7.31 22.60
N ARG A 226 -11.77 6.80 23.83
CA ARG A 226 -10.58 6.00 24.15
C ARG A 226 -10.44 4.79 23.23
N GLU A 227 -11.54 4.12 22.92
CA GLU A 227 -11.56 2.97 22.01
C GLU A 227 -11.14 3.34 20.58
N ASN A 228 -11.53 4.54 20.13
CA ASN A 228 -11.11 5.04 18.81
C ASN A 228 -9.60 5.28 18.78
N ILE A 229 -9.03 5.89 19.81
CA ILE A 229 -7.59 6.16 19.89
C ILE A 229 -6.79 4.84 19.89
N GLN A 230 -7.21 3.85 20.69
CA GLN A 230 -6.55 2.54 20.70
C GLN A 230 -6.60 1.85 19.33
N SER A 231 -7.76 1.85 18.69
CA SER A 231 -7.95 1.27 17.36
C SER A 231 -7.15 1.99 16.29
N MET A 232 -6.98 3.31 16.39
CA MET A 232 -6.13 4.11 15.51
C MET A 232 -4.66 3.79 15.72
N GLY A 233 -4.22 3.59 16.96
CA GLY A 233 -2.86 3.16 17.30
C GLY A 233 -2.55 1.76 16.74
N GLU A 234 -3.45 0.78 16.93
CA GLU A 234 -3.32 -0.56 16.36
C GLU A 234 -3.22 -0.48 14.84
N GLN A 235 -4.11 0.25 14.20
CA GLN A 235 -4.11 0.43 12.76
C GLN A 235 -2.82 1.09 12.25
N ALA A 236 -2.33 2.10 12.96
CA ALA A 236 -1.08 2.78 12.62
C ALA A 236 0.11 1.81 12.66
N LEU A 237 0.26 1.07 13.75
CA LEU A 237 1.35 0.08 13.90
C LEU A 237 1.29 -0.99 12.81
N LEU A 238 0.12 -1.58 12.57
CA LEU A 238 -0.06 -2.58 11.50
C LEU A 238 0.30 -2.03 10.12
N SER A 239 -0.10 -0.78 9.84
CA SER A 239 0.22 -0.14 8.57
C SER A 239 1.71 0.14 8.40
N ILE A 240 2.40 0.59 9.46
CA ILE A 240 3.84 0.87 9.43
C ILE A 240 4.63 -0.43 9.23
N MET A 241 4.30 -1.46 10.00
CA MET A 241 4.93 -2.77 9.84
C MET A 241 4.70 -3.33 8.44
N GLY A 242 3.46 -3.23 7.92
CA GLY A 242 3.14 -3.62 6.56
C GLY A 242 3.96 -2.85 5.52
N GLN A 243 4.05 -1.53 5.65
CA GLN A 243 4.87 -0.70 4.74
C GLN A 243 6.35 -1.06 4.80
N GLY A 244 6.90 -1.30 6.00
CA GLY A 244 8.27 -1.73 6.16
C GLY A 244 8.56 -3.04 5.43
N LEU A 245 7.68 -4.03 5.59
CA LEU A 245 7.80 -5.33 4.91
C LEU A 245 7.64 -5.22 3.39
N SER A 246 6.69 -4.41 2.89
CA SER A 246 6.58 -4.13 1.45
C SER A 246 7.81 -3.44 0.90
N ALA A 247 8.38 -2.50 1.64
CA ALA A 247 9.60 -1.81 1.25
C ALA A 247 10.81 -2.76 1.20
N LEU A 248 10.91 -3.70 2.13
CA LEU A 248 11.91 -4.78 2.09
C LEU A 248 11.67 -5.71 0.90
N CYS A 249 10.42 -6.06 0.60
CA CYS A 249 10.10 -6.85 -0.59
C CYS A 249 10.59 -6.16 -1.88
N ILE A 250 10.36 -4.86 -2.02
CA ILE A 250 10.84 -4.08 -3.17
C ILE A 250 12.37 -4.08 -3.23
N SER A 251 13.03 -3.89 -2.09
CA SER A 251 14.49 -3.86 -2.00
C SER A 251 15.13 -5.20 -2.37
N TRP A 252 14.54 -6.32 -1.97
CA TRP A 252 15.10 -7.67 -2.19
C TRP A 252 14.65 -8.34 -3.49
N GLY A 253 13.41 -8.07 -3.93
CA GLY A 253 12.78 -8.80 -5.04
C GLY A 253 12.39 -7.94 -6.24
N GLY A 254 12.56 -6.62 -6.12
CA GLY A 254 12.20 -5.67 -7.16
C GLY A 254 10.72 -5.26 -7.14
N VAL A 255 10.43 -4.22 -7.89
CA VAL A 255 9.10 -3.60 -7.98
C VAL A 255 8.07 -4.51 -8.62
N LEU A 256 8.49 -5.27 -9.62
CA LEU A 256 7.58 -6.15 -10.33
C LEU A 256 7.08 -7.28 -9.44
N LEU A 257 7.96 -7.95 -8.70
CA LEU A 257 7.57 -8.99 -7.75
C LEU A 257 6.62 -8.45 -6.70
N HIS A 258 6.93 -7.28 -6.11
CA HIS A 258 6.03 -6.58 -5.21
C HIS A 258 4.65 -6.34 -5.85
N SER A 259 4.61 -5.78 -7.06
CA SER A 259 3.35 -5.46 -7.76
C SER A 259 2.49 -6.71 -8.03
N ILE A 260 3.12 -7.81 -8.40
CA ILE A 260 2.45 -9.09 -8.62
C ILE A 260 1.87 -9.62 -7.30
N LEU A 261 2.70 -9.69 -6.26
CA LEU A 261 2.29 -10.23 -4.95
C LEU A 261 1.22 -9.37 -4.30
N THR A 262 1.31 -8.05 -4.38
CA THR A 262 0.32 -7.12 -3.81
C THR A 262 -1.09 -7.33 -4.39
N ASN A 263 -1.22 -7.90 -5.60
CA ASN A 263 -2.54 -8.27 -6.12
C ASN A 263 -3.27 -9.30 -5.25
N PHE A 264 -2.54 -10.15 -4.50
CA PHE A 264 -3.15 -11.04 -3.50
C PHE A 264 -3.81 -10.27 -2.36
N SER A 265 -3.38 -9.05 -2.09
CA SER A 265 -4.02 -8.20 -1.10
C SER A 265 -5.51 -8.03 -1.39
N THR A 266 -5.90 -8.00 -2.67
CA THR A 266 -7.32 -7.92 -3.08
C THR A 266 -8.12 -9.08 -2.53
N VAL A 267 -7.63 -10.32 -2.72
CA VAL A 267 -8.32 -11.54 -2.25
C VAL A 267 -8.39 -11.57 -0.73
N ILE A 268 -7.26 -11.33 -0.08
CA ILE A 268 -7.15 -11.40 1.38
C ILE A 268 -8.02 -10.32 2.03
N ASN A 269 -7.98 -9.08 1.50
CA ASN A 269 -8.80 -7.99 2.01
C ASN A 269 -10.30 -8.25 1.81
N VAL A 270 -10.71 -8.66 0.61
CA VAL A 270 -12.11 -8.97 0.32
C VAL A 270 -12.60 -10.11 1.20
N SER A 271 -11.78 -11.13 1.46
CA SER A 271 -12.09 -12.23 2.39
C SER A 271 -12.24 -11.75 3.83
N ALA A 272 -11.30 -10.93 4.30
CA ALA A 272 -11.34 -10.37 5.65
C ALA A 272 -12.59 -9.50 5.86
N PHE A 273 -12.98 -8.71 4.84
CA PHE A 273 -14.19 -7.89 4.87
C PHE A 273 -15.46 -8.75 4.88
N ARG A 274 -15.50 -9.85 4.13
CA ARG A 274 -16.61 -10.79 4.22
C ARG A 274 -16.75 -11.38 5.61
N LEU A 275 -15.67 -11.90 6.16
CA LEU A 275 -15.69 -12.54 7.49
C LEU A 275 -16.14 -11.54 8.58
N ARG A 276 -15.76 -10.28 8.46
CA ARG A 276 -16.02 -9.28 9.50
C ARG A 276 -17.33 -8.50 9.28
N PHE A 277 -17.73 -8.24 8.05
CA PHE A 277 -18.86 -7.36 7.71
C PHE A 277 -19.96 -8.08 6.94
N GLY A 278 -19.84 -9.37 6.65
CA GLY A 278 -20.84 -10.16 5.92
C GLY A 278 -20.99 -9.74 4.45
N GLU A 279 -20.00 -9.06 3.86
CA GLU A 279 -20.07 -8.66 2.45
C GLU A 279 -20.16 -9.89 1.54
N ARG A 280 -21.06 -9.84 0.55
CA ARG A 280 -21.22 -10.95 -0.40
C ARG A 280 -20.02 -11.03 -1.33
N ILE A 281 -19.45 -12.24 -1.45
CA ILE A 281 -18.33 -12.54 -2.35
C ILE A 281 -18.74 -13.73 -3.22
N ASP A 282 -18.42 -13.66 -4.50
CA ASP A 282 -18.48 -14.82 -5.36
C ASP A 282 -17.22 -15.68 -5.15
N TRP A 283 -17.41 -16.90 -4.58
CA TRP A 283 -16.32 -17.84 -4.29
C TRP A 283 -15.54 -18.30 -5.52
N ARG A 284 -16.12 -18.18 -6.70
CA ARG A 284 -15.43 -18.50 -7.96
C ARG A 284 -14.25 -17.58 -8.19
N TYR A 285 -14.38 -16.29 -7.79
CA TYR A 285 -13.28 -15.34 -7.85
C TYR A 285 -12.18 -15.64 -6.83
N MET A 286 -12.60 -16.04 -5.62
CA MET A 286 -11.66 -16.42 -4.59
C MET A 286 -10.84 -17.65 -5.02
N GLY A 287 -11.49 -18.66 -5.57
CA GLY A 287 -10.82 -19.86 -6.09
C GLY A 287 -9.81 -19.52 -7.18
N PHE A 288 -10.16 -18.64 -8.10
CA PHE A 288 -9.25 -18.18 -9.15
C PHE A 288 -8.01 -17.49 -8.57
N PHE A 289 -8.18 -16.52 -7.68
CA PHE A 289 -7.04 -15.81 -7.10
C PHE A 289 -6.18 -16.70 -6.19
N LEU A 290 -6.77 -17.65 -5.46
CA LEU A 290 -6.02 -18.61 -4.64
C LEU A 290 -5.22 -19.58 -5.50
N ALA A 291 -5.83 -20.14 -6.55
CA ALA A 291 -5.12 -21.01 -7.50
C ALA A 291 -3.98 -20.26 -8.20
N TYR A 292 -4.24 -19.01 -8.55
CA TYR A 292 -3.25 -18.15 -9.14
C TYR A 292 -2.11 -17.81 -8.17
N GLY A 293 -2.43 -17.57 -6.87
CA GLY A 293 -1.44 -17.39 -5.83
C GLY A 293 -0.53 -18.58 -5.62
N ALA A 294 -1.12 -19.76 -5.60
CA ALA A 294 -0.34 -21.00 -5.52
C ALA A 294 0.59 -21.15 -6.73
N LEU A 295 0.11 -20.83 -7.93
CA LEU A 295 0.92 -20.86 -9.16
C LEU A 295 2.08 -19.85 -9.06
N MET A 296 1.85 -18.67 -8.51
CA MET A 296 2.91 -17.67 -8.34
C MET A 296 3.98 -18.10 -7.36
N ILE A 297 3.61 -18.69 -6.23
CA ILE A 297 4.58 -19.22 -5.28
C ILE A 297 5.45 -20.30 -5.96
N VAL A 298 4.82 -21.17 -6.74
CA VAL A 298 5.55 -22.20 -7.50
C VAL A 298 6.51 -21.56 -8.50
N LEU A 299 6.08 -20.55 -9.26
CA LEU A 299 6.91 -19.87 -10.26
C LEU A 299 8.08 -19.08 -9.65
N ILE A 300 7.90 -18.48 -8.46
CA ILE A 300 8.99 -17.80 -7.72
C ILE A 300 10.07 -18.79 -7.27
N TYR A 301 9.70 -20.05 -7.02
CA TYR A 301 10.65 -21.08 -6.61
C TYR A 301 11.37 -21.78 -7.78
N PHE A 302 10.84 -21.68 -9.00
CA PHE A 302 11.38 -22.35 -10.18
C PHE A 302 12.01 -21.40 -11.23
N ASP A 303 11.98 -20.07 -11.01
CA ASP A 303 12.76 -19.06 -11.73
C ASP A 303 14.08 -18.76 -10.97
#